data_8b541ebcc9a44205dd07479a4d13ca36
#
_entry.id   8b541ebcc9a44205dd07479a4d13ca36
#
_cell.length_a   1.000
_cell.length_b   1.000
_cell.length_c   1.000
_cell.angle_alpha   90.00
_cell.angle_beta   90.00
_cell.angle_gamma   90.00
#
_symmetry.space_group_name_H-M   'P 1'
#
loop_
_entity.id
_entity.type
_entity.pdbx_description
1 polymer ?
#
loop_
_entity_poly.entity_id
_entity_poly.type
_entity_poly.pdbx_seq_one_letter_code
_entity_poly.pdbx_strand_id
1 'polypeptide(L)'
;MHHLTSEKFQMSTLSAAGPENFHDVHRHNFFEIIWFREVYDNSCLELDFESYTLENNQICIIAPGQAFNMKIEGEEGYAMAISREIFNEACDIESVLTGGVLPFFLDPKNEKTCSTILSLIEQEYKATSRTELLKAYLKAFCIIIGEQIKSQEPLLNDRQRIQDLVGFIEKHYIEHKETSFYAEKLKISSHHLNDIVRVLRGTTVKKMIAQRLILEAKRELSFGALTVKEIAFKLGFNDASYFSRFFKKHTGQNPDYFKNNEKR
;
A
#
# COMPACT_ATOMS: atom_id res chain seq x y z
N MET A 1 9.20 -7.87 18.51
CA MET A 1 10.48 -7.58 17.79
C MET A 1 11.17 -8.92 17.55
N HIS A 2 10.88 -9.57 16.43
CA HIS A 2 11.61 -10.78 16.06
C HIS A 2 12.93 -10.36 15.43
N HIS A 3 14.02 -10.46 16.20
CA HIS A 3 15.35 -10.36 15.65
C HIS A 3 15.66 -11.67 14.93
N LEU A 4 15.85 -11.63 13.61
CA LEU A 4 16.53 -12.69 12.86
C LEU A 4 17.98 -12.77 13.37
N THR A 5 18.17 -13.44 14.50
CA THR A 5 19.48 -13.77 15.01
C THR A 5 19.93 -15.06 14.31
N SER A 6 20.89 -14.96 13.42
CA SER A 6 21.66 -16.01 12.74
C SER A 6 21.04 -16.79 11.56
N GLU A 7 19.75 -16.78 11.31
CA GLU A 7 19.18 -17.47 10.15
C GLU A 7 18.90 -16.48 9.02
N LYS A 8 19.65 -16.60 7.93
CA LYS A 8 19.56 -15.71 6.75
C LYS A 8 18.27 -15.92 5.94
N PHE A 9 17.51 -16.99 6.23
CA PHE A 9 16.27 -17.37 5.57
C PHE A 9 15.33 -18.09 6.55
N GLN A 10 14.05 -17.71 6.54
CA GLN A 10 12.99 -18.41 7.28
C GLN A 10 11.77 -18.58 6.38
N MET A 11 11.06 -19.66 6.54
CA MET A 11 9.81 -19.96 5.84
C MET A 11 8.80 -20.56 6.80
N SER A 12 7.55 -20.09 6.69
CA SER A 12 6.40 -20.62 7.44
C SER A 12 5.15 -20.58 6.56
N THR A 13 4.16 -21.40 6.92
CA THR A 13 2.79 -21.16 6.44
C THR A 13 2.19 -19.99 7.20
N LEU A 14 1.23 -19.28 6.59
CA LEU A 14 0.53 -18.18 7.26
C LEU A 14 -0.20 -18.65 8.51
N SER A 15 -0.84 -19.84 8.45
CA SER A 15 -1.49 -20.46 9.60
C SER A 15 -0.53 -20.81 10.74
N ALA A 16 0.71 -21.22 10.45
CA ALA A 16 1.71 -21.53 11.46
C ALA A 16 2.38 -20.27 12.04
N ALA A 17 2.44 -19.18 11.26
CA ALA A 17 2.96 -17.90 11.73
C ALA A 17 2.09 -17.28 12.83
N GLY A 18 0.80 -17.62 12.89
CA GLY A 18 -0.20 -17.09 13.81
C GLY A 18 -0.68 -15.69 13.43
N PRO A 19 -2.01 -15.45 13.40
CA PRO A 19 -2.56 -14.17 13.00
C PRO A 19 -2.10 -13.02 13.90
N GLU A 20 -1.86 -13.27 15.19
CA GLU A 20 -1.40 -12.27 16.17
C GLU A 20 -0.05 -11.65 15.81
N ASN A 21 0.81 -12.33 15.04
CA ASN A 21 2.10 -11.80 14.64
C ASN A 21 2.03 -10.73 13.55
N PHE A 22 0.86 -10.56 12.92
CA PHE A 22 0.67 -9.65 11.80
C PHE A 22 -0.25 -8.46 12.12
N HIS A 23 -0.94 -8.45 13.28
CA HIS A 23 -1.95 -7.42 13.60
C HIS A 23 -1.33 -6.07 13.97
N ASP A 24 -0.17 -6.07 14.62
CA ASP A 24 0.48 -4.82 15.00
C ASP A 24 1.34 -4.27 13.87
N VAL A 25 1.35 -2.95 13.71
CA VAL A 25 2.25 -2.29 12.75
C VAL A 25 3.70 -2.52 13.16
N HIS A 26 4.46 -3.14 12.28
CA HIS A 26 5.86 -3.43 12.51
C HIS A 26 6.71 -3.20 11.26
N ARG A 27 8.04 -3.28 11.43
CA ARG A 27 9.02 -3.12 10.35
C ARG A 27 10.11 -4.16 10.51
N HIS A 28 10.58 -4.69 9.40
CA HIS A 28 11.71 -5.61 9.35
C HIS A 28 12.94 -4.97 8.70
N ASN A 29 14.10 -5.56 8.93
CA ASN A 29 15.36 -5.21 8.24
C ASN A 29 15.72 -6.20 7.12
N PHE A 30 14.79 -7.07 6.74
CA PHE A 30 14.88 -8.11 5.73
C PHE A 30 13.72 -7.98 4.74
N PHE A 31 13.81 -8.68 3.61
CA PHE A 31 12.68 -8.82 2.68
C PHE A 31 11.70 -9.87 3.18
N GLU A 32 10.42 -9.62 2.99
CA GLU A 32 9.40 -10.63 3.23
C GLU A 32 8.59 -10.84 1.94
N ILE A 33 8.54 -12.09 1.47
CA ILE A 33 7.68 -12.49 0.36
C ILE A 33 6.51 -13.25 0.95
N ILE A 34 5.29 -12.77 0.72
CA ILE A 34 4.08 -13.41 1.20
C ILE A 34 3.23 -13.81 -0.01
N TRP A 35 2.86 -15.08 -0.06
CA TRP A 35 1.93 -15.61 -1.05
C TRP A 35 0.64 -16.03 -0.38
N PHE A 36 -0.45 -15.32 -0.67
CA PHE A 36 -1.81 -15.61 -0.22
C PHE A 36 -2.45 -16.58 -1.22
N ARG A 37 -2.66 -17.82 -0.82
CA ARG A 37 -3.28 -18.85 -1.67
C ARG A 37 -4.79 -18.87 -1.54
N GLU A 38 -5.29 -18.87 -0.32
CA GLU A 38 -6.71 -18.74 0.01
C GLU A 38 -6.87 -17.62 1.04
N VAL A 39 -7.79 -16.72 0.74
CA VAL A 39 -8.02 -15.49 1.51
C VAL A 39 -9.49 -15.43 1.87
N TYR A 40 -9.80 -15.07 3.12
CA TYR A 40 -11.16 -14.87 3.58
C TYR A 40 -11.67 -13.46 3.29
N ASP A 41 -12.98 -13.28 3.35
CA ASP A 41 -13.62 -11.98 3.17
C ASP A 41 -13.11 -10.98 4.21
N ASN A 42 -12.82 -9.75 3.76
CA ASN A 42 -12.29 -8.62 4.55
C ASN A 42 -10.81 -8.71 4.97
N SER A 43 -10.06 -9.67 4.48
CA SER A 43 -8.62 -9.70 4.70
C SER A 43 -7.93 -8.54 3.99
N CYS A 44 -7.05 -7.87 4.69
CA CYS A 44 -6.32 -6.73 4.14
C CYS A 44 -4.86 -6.68 4.60
N LEU A 45 -4.04 -6.13 3.75
CA LEU A 45 -2.67 -5.72 4.03
C LEU A 45 -2.63 -4.19 4.12
N GLU A 46 -2.17 -3.66 5.23
CA GLU A 46 -1.76 -2.26 5.32
C GLU A 46 -0.25 -2.17 5.10
N LEU A 47 0.16 -1.35 4.14
CA LEU A 47 1.56 -1.13 3.80
C LEU A 47 1.81 0.37 3.70
N ASP A 48 2.74 0.89 4.53
CA ASP A 48 3.05 2.32 4.62
C ASP A 48 1.79 3.21 4.76
N PHE A 49 0.85 2.76 5.63
CA PHE A 49 -0.45 3.40 5.93
C PHE A 49 -1.50 3.36 4.81
N GLU A 50 -1.28 2.58 3.77
CA GLU A 50 -2.26 2.31 2.71
C GLU A 50 -2.82 0.90 2.86
N SER A 51 -4.14 0.75 2.71
CA SER A 51 -4.83 -0.52 2.86
C SER A 51 -5.12 -1.16 1.50
N TYR A 52 -4.78 -2.43 1.35
CA TYR A 52 -4.99 -3.24 0.15
C TYR A 52 -5.84 -4.45 0.53
N THR A 53 -6.99 -4.60 -0.12
CA THR A 53 -7.79 -5.82 0.00
C THR A 53 -7.01 -6.98 -0.60
N LEU A 54 -6.94 -8.07 0.13
CA LEU A 54 -6.27 -9.29 -0.33
C LEU A 54 -7.23 -10.17 -1.12
N GLU A 55 -6.68 -10.86 -2.11
CA GLU A 55 -7.40 -11.80 -2.97
C GLU A 55 -6.58 -13.09 -3.12
N ASN A 56 -7.26 -14.18 -3.51
CA ASN A 56 -6.62 -15.47 -3.73
C ASN A 56 -5.49 -15.37 -4.79
N ASN A 57 -4.41 -16.10 -4.56
CA ASN A 57 -3.25 -16.19 -5.45
C ASN A 57 -2.49 -14.86 -5.66
N GLN A 58 -2.56 -13.96 -4.68
CA GLN A 58 -1.72 -12.77 -4.68
C GLN A 58 -0.38 -13.02 -3.98
N ILE A 59 0.67 -12.39 -4.53
CA ILE A 59 1.98 -12.28 -3.88
C ILE A 59 2.23 -10.81 -3.57
N CYS A 60 2.77 -10.53 -2.40
CA CYS A 60 3.36 -9.22 -2.10
C CYS A 60 4.82 -9.39 -1.65
N ILE A 61 5.63 -8.34 -1.86
CA ILE A 61 7.01 -8.29 -1.39
C ILE A 61 7.16 -7.04 -0.54
N ILE A 62 7.48 -7.23 0.73
CA ILE A 62 7.70 -6.16 1.69
C ILE A 62 9.20 -5.91 1.77
N ALA A 63 9.60 -4.67 1.46
CA ALA A 63 11.00 -4.28 1.49
C ALA A 63 11.46 -3.93 2.93
N PRO A 64 12.76 -4.06 3.22
CA PRO A 64 13.30 -3.67 4.50
C PRO A 64 13.02 -2.22 4.86
N GLY A 65 12.39 -2.00 6.02
CA GLY A 65 12.03 -0.68 6.54
C GLY A 65 10.62 -0.23 6.25
N GLN A 66 9.85 -0.92 5.40
CA GLN A 66 8.44 -0.64 5.23
C GLN A 66 7.64 -0.97 6.49
N ALA A 67 6.67 -0.13 6.81
CA ALA A 67 5.73 -0.38 7.89
C ALA A 67 4.54 -1.17 7.33
N PHE A 68 4.23 -2.30 7.94
CA PHE A 68 3.07 -3.09 7.51
C PHE A 68 2.36 -3.76 8.69
N ASN A 69 1.11 -4.06 8.48
CA ASN A 69 0.33 -5.00 9.26
C ASN A 69 -0.62 -5.77 8.33
N MET A 70 -1.14 -6.89 8.79
CA MET A 70 -2.15 -7.65 8.07
C MET A 70 -3.29 -8.01 8.99
N LYS A 71 -4.51 -7.84 8.49
CA LYS A 71 -5.70 -8.37 9.11
C LYS A 71 -6.06 -9.68 8.40
N ILE A 72 -5.66 -10.78 9.01
CA ILE A 72 -5.84 -12.14 8.51
C ILE A 72 -6.41 -13.01 9.64
N GLU A 73 -7.25 -14.01 9.31
CA GLU A 73 -7.95 -14.84 10.29
C GLU A 73 -7.73 -16.35 10.12
N GLY A 74 -6.92 -16.76 9.16
CA GLY A 74 -6.68 -18.18 8.91
C GLY A 74 -6.39 -18.49 7.44
N GLU A 75 -5.96 -17.48 6.72
CA GLU A 75 -5.58 -17.55 5.31
C GLU A 75 -4.53 -18.63 5.09
N GLU A 76 -4.69 -19.34 3.95
CA GLU A 76 -3.69 -20.28 3.49
C GLU A 76 -2.65 -19.58 2.63
N GLY A 77 -1.40 -19.91 2.88
CA GLY A 77 -0.30 -19.32 2.13
C GLY A 77 1.04 -19.51 2.81
N TYR A 78 2.02 -18.81 2.31
CA TYR A 78 3.41 -18.90 2.76
C TYR A 78 3.98 -17.50 3.00
N ALA A 79 4.79 -17.40 4.06
CA ALA A 79 5.62 -16.24 4.35
C ALA A 79 7.09 -16.68 4.34
N MET A 80 7.92 -15.94 3.60
CA MET A 80 9.37 -16.16 3.52
C MET A 80 10.10 -14.89 3.93
N ALA A 81 10.83 -14.95 5.04
CA ALA A 81 11.72 -13.88 5.49
C ALA A 81 13.13 -14.14 4.94
N ILE A 82 13.70 -13.20 4.21
CA ILE A 82 14.91 -13.36 3.43
C ILE A 82 15.86 -12.20 3.74
N SER A 83 17.07 -12.52 4.22
CA SER A 83 18.07 -11.46 4.45
C SER A 83 18.40 -10.71 3.16
N ARG A 84 18.81 -9.44 3.28
CA ARG A 84 19.21 -8.62 2.13
C ARG A 84 20.31 -9.29 1.30
N GLU A 85 21.26 -9.98 1.95
CA GLU A 85 22.36 -10.67 1.30
C GLU A 85 21.86 -11.78 0.37
N ILE A 86 21.02 -12.71 0.89
CA ILE A 86 20.45 -13.80 0.10
C ILE A 86 19.51 -13.29 -0.98
N PHE A 87 18.69 -12.28 -0.64
CA PHE A 87 17.75 -11.71 -1.60
C PHE A 87 18.46 -11.10 -2.80
N ASN A 88 19.52 -10.32 -2.58
CA ASN A 88 20.31 -9.70 -3.65
C ASN A 88 21.07 -10.71 -4.51
N GLU A 89 21.51 -11.84 -3.91
CA GLU A 89 22.14 -12.93 -4.67
C GLU A 89 21.13 -13.74 -5.52
N ALA A 90 19.90 -13.89 -5.03
CA ALA A 90 18.87 -14.71 -5.66
C ALA A 90 17.98 -13.91 -6.64
N CYS A 91 17.69 -12.67 -6.32
CA CYS A 91 16.69 -11.86 -7.01
C CYS A 91 17.35 -10.64 -7.67
N ASP A 92 17.49 -10.66 -8.98
CA ASP A 92 17.95 -9.48 -9.78
C ASP A 92 16.78 -8.48 -9.99
N ILE A 93 16.02 -8.21 -8.92
CA ILE A 93 14.82 -7.35 -8.95
C ILE A 93 15.02 -6.07 -8.13
N GLU A 94 16.22 -5.82 -7.64
CA GLU A 94 16.49 -4.71 -6.72
C GLU A 94 16.12 -3.34 -7.30
N SER A 95 16.22 -3.15 -8.62
CA SER A 95 15.79 -1.93 -9.30
C SER A 95 14.27 -1.72 -9.30
N VAL A 96 13.48 -2.79 -9.14
CA VAL A 96 12.01 -2.76 -9.08
C VAL A 96 11.51 -2.62 -7.64
N LEU A 97 12.33 -2.97 -6.65
CA LEU A 97 11.93 -3.17 -5.26
C LEU A 97 12.32 -2.05 -4.30
N THR A 98 12.76 -0.91 -4.77
CA THR A 98 13.12 0.23 -3.88
C THR A 98 11.99 0.71 -2.95
N GLY A 99 10.76 0.21 -3.13
CA GLY A 99 9.61 0.52 -2.29
C GLY A 99 8.72 -0.68 -1.95
N GLY A 100 9.22 -1.93 -2.07
CA GLY A 100 8.38 -3.14 -1.98
C GLY A 100 7.52 -3.34 -3.24
N VAL A 101 6.82 -4.45 -3.30
CA VAL A 101 5.90 -4.74 -4.41
C VAL A 101 4.50 -4.96 -3.85
N LEU A 102 3.57 -4.13 -4.29
CA LEU A 102 2.16 -4.24 -3.97
C LEU A 102 1.61 -5.62 -4.38
N PRO A 103 0.53 -6.10 -3.75
CA PRO A 103 -0.07 -7.37 -4.11
C PRO A 103 -0.33 -7.48 -5.62
N PHE A 104 0.19 -8.52 -6.24
CA PHE A 104 0.03 -8.83 -7.66
C PHE A 104 -0.35 -10.30 -7.84
N PHE A 105 -0.99 -10.62 -8.97
CA PHE A 105 -1.43 -11.98 -9.27
C PHE A 105 -0.37 -12.75 -10.03
N LEU A 106 -0.27 -14.06 -9.73
CA LEU A 106 0.38 -15.00 -10.61
C LEU A 106 -0.61 -15.49 -11.69
N ASP A 107 -0.16 -15.60 -12.92
CA ASP A 107 -0.93 -16.35 -13.92
C ASP A 107 -0.98 -17.86 -13.58
N PRO A 108 -1.98 -18.63 -14.06
CA PRO A 108 -2.17 -20.01 -13.66
C PRO A 108 -0.97 -20.94 -13.98
N LYS A 109 -0.17 -20.62 -14.99
CA LYS A 109 1.03 -21.39 -15.34
C LYS A 109 2.14 -21.13 -14.33
N ASN A 110 2.38 -19.87 -14.03
CA ASN A 110 3.39 -19.44 -13.06
C ASN A 110 3.01 -19.85 -11.64
N GLU A 111 1.73 -19.81 -11.28
CA GLU A 111 1.21 -20.31 -10.02
C GLU A 111 1.60 -21.76 -9.77
N LYS A 112 1.34 -22.67 -10.75
CA LYS A 112 1.68 -24.08 -10.66
C LYS A 112 3.19 -24.30 -10.50
N THR A 113 3.99 -23.57 -11.27
CA THR A 113 5.46 -23.67 -11.22
C THR A 113 6.00 -23.14 -9.90
N CYS A 114 5.54 -21.98 -9.44
CA CYS A 114 5.91 -21.41 -8.14
C CYS A 114 5.51 -22.32 -6.98
N SER A 115 4.32 -22.93 -7.03
CA SER A 115 3.86 -23.89 -6.03
C SER A 115 4.81 -25.09 -5.91
N THR A 116 5.27 -25.62 -7.05
CA THR A 116 6.24 -26.72 -7.08
C THR A 116 7.59 -26.29 -6.48
N ILE A 117 8.08 -25.13 -6.86
CA ILE A 117 9.35 -24.60 -6.34
C ILE A 117 9.25 -24.35 -4.82
N LEU A 118 8.15 -23.79 -4.34
CA LEU A 118 7.95 -23.59 -2.89
C LEU A 118 7.94 -24.91 -2.13
N SER A 119 7.33 -25.95 -2.67
CA SER A 119 7.38 -27.29 -2.05
C SER A 119 8.81 -27.81 -1.95
N LEU A 120 9.65 -27.57 -2.95
CA LEU A 120 11.07 -27.94 -2.92
C LEU A 120 11.84 -27.09 -1.89
N ILE A 121 11.58 -25.80 -1.80
CA ILE A 121 12.15 -24.90 -0.79
C ILE A 121 11.78 -25.39 0.61
N GLU A 122 10.51 -25.71 0.86
CA GLU A 122 10.01 -26.19 2.13
C GLU A 122 10.65 -27.53 2.54
N GLN A 123 10.74 -28.48 1.61
CA GLN A 123 11.41 -29.75 1.85
C GLN A 123 12.88 -29.57 2.21
N GLU A 124 13.59 -28.73 1.48
CA GLU A 124 15.00 -28.46 1.73
C GLU A 124 15.22 -27.73 3.05
N TYR A 125 14.36 -26.74 3.36
CA TYR A 125 14.38 -25.98 4.60
C TYR A 125 14.17 -26.86 5.84
N LYS A 126 13.24 -27.83 5.76
CA LYS A 126 12.93 -28.77 6.88
C LYS A 126 13.94 -29.90 7.04
N ALA A 127 14.65 -30.28 5.97
CA ALA A 127 15.50 -31.48 6.01
C ALA A 127 16.97 -31.17 6.34
N THR A 128 17.73 -30.71 5.39
CA THR A 128 19.20 -30.64 5.48
C THR A 128 19.78 -29.23 5.33
N SER A 129 18.94 -28.28 4.98
CA SER A 129 19.34 -26.86 4.77
C SER A 129 20.57 -26.70 3.86
N ARG A 130 20.60 -27.42 2.71
CA ARG A 130 21.65 -27.22 1.70
C ARG A 130 21.53 -25.82 1.13
N THR A 131 22.29 -24.88 1.69
CA THR A 131 22.17 -23.45 1.44
C THR A 131 22.23 -23.10 -0.04
N GLU A 132 23.13 -23.72 -0.80
CA GLU A 132 23.28 -23.44 -2.24
C GLU A 132 22.07 -23.95 -3.05
N LEU A 133 21.49 -25.08 -2.66
CA LEU A 133 20.28 -25.60 -3.32
C LEU A 133 19.06 -24.74 -2.98
N LEU A 134 18.94 -24.33 -1.74
CA LEU A 134 17.90 -23.40 -1.29
C LEU A 134 17.96 -22.08 -2.06
N LYS A 135 19.16 -21.49 -2.20
CA LYS A 135 19.39 -20.29 -3.01
C LYS A 135 19.02 -20.50 -4.48
N ALA A 136 19.34 -21.67 -5.06
CA ALA A 136 18.99 -21.97 -6.45
C ALA A 136 17.46 -22.04 -6.66
N TYR A 137 16.72 -22.68 -5.75
CA TYR A 137 15.26 -22.69 -5.80
C TYR A 137 14.66 -21.30 -5.60
N LEU A 138 15.17 -20.54 -4.64
CA LEU A 138 14.77 -19.18 -4.42
C LEU A 138 15.02 -18.31 -5.64
N LYS A 139 16.17 -18.46 -6.30
CA LYS A 139 16.49 -17.77 -7.56
C LYS A 139 15.50 -18.11 -8.66
N ALA A 140 15.17 -19.39 -8.83
CA ALA A 140 14.17 -19.81 -9.81
C ALA A 140 12.78 -19.20 -9.53
N PHE A 141 12.38 -19.17 -8.27
CA PHE A 141 11.15 -18.51 -7.82
C PHE A 141 11.18 -17.00 -8.14
N CYS A 142 12.27 -16.31 -7.78
CA CYS A 142 12.42 -14.88 -8.02
C CYS A 142 12.43 -14.51 -9.51
N ILE A 143 12.98 -15.35 -10.38
CA ILE A 143 12.95 -15.11 -11.82
C ILE A 143 11.50 -15.10 -12.32
N ILE A 144 10.69 -16.09 -11.92
CA ILE A 144 9.29 -16.21 -12.36
C ILE A 144 8.46 -15.04 -11.85
N ILE A 145 8.55 -14.71 -10.55
CA ILE A 145 7.80 -13.57 -10.00
C ILE A 145 8.29 -12.24 -10.61
N GLY A 146 9.59 -12.09 -10.89
CA GLY A 146 10.15 -10.91 -11.54
C GLY A 146 9.62 -10.69 -12.95
N GLU A 147 9.47 -11.75 -13.75
CA GLU A 147 8.84 -11.68 -15.08
C GLU A 147 7.36 -11.28 -14.95
N GLN A 148 6.65 -11.83 -13.98
CA GLN A 148 5.26 -11.50 -13.70
C GLN A 148 5.09 -10.04 -13.28
N ILE A 149 5.95 -9.53 -12.39
CA ILE A 149 5.96 -8.12 -11.97
C ILE A 149 6.18 -7.22 -13.19
N LYS A 150 7.19 -7.51 -14.03
CA LYS A 150 7.46 -6.73 -15.24
C LYS A 150 6.27 -6.73 -16.21
N SER A 151 5.56 -7.83 -16.35
CA SER A 151 4.36 -7.89 -17.19
C SER A 151 3.20 -7.03 -16.68
N GLN A 152 3.16 -6.78 -15.37
CA GLN A 152 2.16 -5.93 -14.69
C GLN A 152 2.69 -4.52 -14.37
N GLU A 153 3.90 -4.19 -14.79
CA GLU A 153 4.57 -2.90 -14.50
C GLU A 153 3.70 -1.67 -14.78
N PRO A 154 2.93 -1.58 -15.88
CA PRO A 154 2.06 -0.43 -16.11
C PRO A 154 1.05 -0.22 -14.98
N LEU A 155 0.43 -1.30 -14.49
CA LEU A 155 -0.53 -1.25 -13.38
C LEU A 155 0.16 -0.92 -12.05
N LEU A 156 1.34 -1.48 -11.81
CA LEU A 156 2.14 -1.20 -10.62
C LEU A 156 2.60 0.27 -10.60
N ASN A 157 3.05 0.78 -11.75
CA ASN A 157 3.41 2.19 -11.92
C ASN A 157 2.22 3.13 -11.65
N ASP A 158 1.03 2.75 -12.08
CA ASP A 158 -0.17 3.54 -11.84
C ASP A 158 -0.57 3.51 -10.36
N ARG A 159 -0.41 2.38 -9.67
CA ARG A 159 -0.60 2.29 -8.22
C ARG A 159 0.42 3.16 -7.47
N GLN A 160 1.70 3.13 -7.86
CA GLN A 160 2.72 4.01 -7.28
C GLN A 160 2.38 5.48 -7.50
N ARG A 161 1.91 5.86 -8.70
CA ARG A 161 1.45 7.22 -8.99
C ARG A 161 0.30 7.66 -8.08
N ILE A 162 -0.59 6.76 -7.71
CA ILE A 162 -1.67 7.05 -6.75
C ILE A 162 -1.11 7.33 -5.36
N GLN A 163 -0.13 6.57 -4.88
CA GLN A 163 0.52 6.81 -3.59
C GLN A 163 1.22 8.17 -3.58
N ASP A 164 2.01 8.45 -4.61
CA ASP A 164 2.67 9.74 -4.76
C ASP A 164 1.66 10.90 -4.82
N LEU A 165 0.52 10.69 -5.52
CA LEU A 165 -0.57 11.67 -5.58
C LEU A 165 -1.13 11.97 -4.19
N VAL A 166 -1.41 10.94 -3.38
CA VAL A 166 -1.89 11.11 -1.99
C VAL A 166 -0.87 11.91 -1.19
N GLY A 167 0.42 11.56 -1.25
CA GLY A 167 1.49 12.30 -0.60
C GLY A 167 1.60 13.77 -1.05
N PHE A 168 1.42 14.04 -2.34
CA PHE A 168 1.41 15.41 -2.87
C PHE A 168 0.14 16.17 -2.43
N ILE A 169 -1.02 15.52 -2.40
CA ILE A 169 -2.25 16.15 -1.89
C ILE A 169 -2.06 16.55 -0.42
N GLU A 170 -1.53 15.66 0.43
CA GLU A 170 -1.28 15.96 1.85
C GLU A 170 -0.38 17.20 2.04
N LYS A 171 0.60 17.38 1.18
CA LYS A 171 1.55 18.50 1.26
C LYS A 171 1.03 19.81 0.67
N HIS A 172 0.13 19.74 -0.33
CA HIS A 172 -0.16 20.90 -1.19
C HIS A 172 -1.65 21.24 -1.34
N TYR A 173 -2.58 20.53 -0.67
CA TYR A 173 -4.03 20.70 -0.86
C TYR A 173 -4.56 22.11 -0.54
N ILE A 174 -3.85 22.89 0.27
CA ILE A 174 -4.23 24.26 0.62
C ILE A 174 -3.94 25.21 -0.56
N GLU A 175 -2.73 25.16 -1.11
CA GLU A 175 -2.23 26.08 -2.12
C GLU A 175 -2.67 25.67 -3.53
N HIS A 176 -2.73 24.38 -3.80
CA HIS A 176 -2.99 23.83 -5.14
C HIS A 176 -4.24 22.95 -5.15
N LYS A 177 -5.30 23.45 -5.79
CA LYS A 177 -6.61 22.76 -5.89
C LYS A 177 -6.88 22.23 -7.30
N GLU A 178 -5.96 22.43 -8.24
CA GLU A 178 -6.06 22.06 -9.65
C GLU A 178 -5.36 20.74 -9.92
N THR A 179 -6.03 19.86 -10.68
CA THR A 179 -5.47 18.57 -11.11
C THR A 179 -4.15 18.71 -11.86
N SER A 180 -3.98 19.80 -12.63
CA SER A 180 -2.79 20.04 -13.45
C SER A 180 -1.51 20.11 -12.64
N PHE A 181 -1.51 20.73 -11.46
CA PHE A 181 -0.36 20.78 -10.56
C PHE A 181 0.13 19.37 -10.18
N TYR A 182 -0.77 18.50 -9.80
CA TYR A 182 -0.44 17.13 -9.39
C TYR A 182 0.00 16.26 -10.57
N ALA A 183 -0.63 16.46 -11.72
CA ALA A 183 -0.26 15.78 -12.96
C ALA A 183 1.16 16.16 -13.41
N GLU A 184 1.53 17.44 -13.30
CA GLU A 184 2.89 17.94 -13.57
C GLU A 184 3.92 17.32 -12.62
N LYS A 185 3.64 17.26 -11.30
CA LYS A 185 4.50 16.59 -10.31
C LYS A 185 4.74 15.12 -10.64
N LEU A 186 3.72 14.45 -11.16
CA LEU A 186 3.78 13.03 -11.56
C LEU A 186 4.28 12.82 -13.01
N LYS A 187 4.61 13.91 -13.73
CA LYS A 187 5.09 13.89 -15.12
C LYS A 187 4.15 13.17 -16.10
N ILE A 188 2.85 13.32 -15.91
CA ILE A 188 1.79 12.77 -16.78
C ILE A 188 0.75 13.84 -17.10
N SER A 189 -0.14 13.57 -18.07
CA SER A 189 -1.23 14.48 -18.37
C SER A 189 -2.35 14.43 -17.30
N SER A 190 -3.07 15.53 -17.11
CA SER A 190 -4.23 15.59 -16.21
C SER A 190 -5.33 14.58 -16.59
N HIS A 191 -5.46 14.26 -17.88
CA HIS A 191 -6.41 13.25 -18.37
C HIS A 191 -5.97 11.87 -17.88
N HIS A 192 -4.74 11.49 -18.16
CA HIS A 192 -4.19 10.19 -17.76
C HIS A 192 -4.22 10.02 -16.23
N LEU A 193 -3.88 11.05 -15.44
CA LEU A 193 -3.98 11.00 -13.99
C LEU A 193 -5.42 10.73 -13.51
N ASN A 194 -6.42 11.42 -14.11
CA ASN A 194 -7.82 11.17 -13.74
C ASN A 194 -8.30 9.78 -14.16
N ASP A 195 -7.81 9.22 -15.27
CA ASP A 195 -8.16 7.86 -15.69
C ASP A 195 -7.60 6.83 -14.71
N ILE A 196 -6.33 6.95 -14.30
CA ILE A 196 -5.74 6.12 -13.25
C ILE A 196 -6.57 6.20 -11.96
N VAL A 197 -6.88 7.41 -11.49
CA VAL A 197 -7.66 7.62 -10.25
C VAL A 197 -9.07 7.03 -10.36
N ARG A 198 -9.72 7.12 -11.53
CA ARG A 198 -11.03 6.50 -11.74
C ARG A 198 -10.98 4.98 -11.70
N VAL A 199 -9.98 4.40 -12.35
CA VAL A 199 -9.82 2.93 -12.41
C VAL A 199 -9.47 2.37 -11.04
N LEU A 200 -8.50 2.96 -10.34
CA LEU A 200 -7.96 2.40 -9.10
C LEU A 200 -8.67 2.86 -7.83
N ARG A 201 -9.39 4.00 -7.85
CA ARG A 201 -10.04 4.60 -6.66
C ARG A 201 -11.53 4.95 -6.87
N GLY A 202 -12.09 4.72 -8.03
CA GLY A 202 -13.50 5.05 -8.33
C GLY A 202 -13.88 6.53 -8.16
N THR A 203 -12.90 7.44 -8.21
CA THR A 203 -13.07 8.86 -7.90
C THR A 203 -12.34 9.76 -8.89
N THR A 204 -12.13 11.02 -8.57
CA THR A 204 -11.32 11.97 -9.37
C THR A 204 -10.33 12.70 -8.47
N VAL A 205 -9.21 13.18 -9.02
CA VAL A 205 -8.22 13.97 -8.28
C VAL A 205 -8.84 15.15 -7.56
N LYS A 206 -9.72 15.88 -8.26
CA LYS A 206 -10.44 17.03 -7.68
C LYS A 206 -11.30 16.64 -6.47
N LYS A 207 -11.91 15.46 -6.50
CA LYS A 207 -12.72 14.95 -5.38
C LYS A 207 -11.82 14.53 -4.21
N MET A 208 -10.64 13.95 -4.46
CA MET A 208 -9.67 13.62 -3.42
C MET A 208 -9.17 14.89 -2.70
N ILE A 209 -8.80 15.92 -3.45
CA ILE A 209 -8.39 17.22 -2.88
C ILE A 209 -9.53 17.81 -2.05
N ALA A 210 -10.76 17.79 -2.56
CA ALA A 210 -11.93 18.28 -1.83
C ALA A 210 -12.17 17.51 -0.52
N GLN A 211 -12.03 16.19 -0.52
CA GLN A 211 -12.16 15.36 0.68
C GLN A 211 -11.13 15.74 1.74
N ARG A 212 -9.86 15.98 1.31
CA ARG A 212 -8.80 16.40 2.23
C ARG A 212 -9.06 17.78 2.83
N LEU A 213 -9.50 18.75 2.01
CA LEU A 213 -9.91 20.07 2.48
C LEU A 213 -11.08 20.00 3.47
N ILE A 214 -12.09 19.18 3.19
CA ILE A 214 -13.23 18.99 4.08
C ILE A 214 -12.83 18.35 5.41
N LEU A 215 -11.93 17.36 5.38
CA LEU A 215 -11.42 16.74 6.60
C LEU A 215 -10.75 17.78 7.51
N GLU A 216 -9.89 18.64 6.94
CA GLU A 216 -9.24 19.70 7.68
C GLU A 216 -10.22 20.76 8.19
N ALA A 217 -11.18 21.15 7.31
CA ALA A 217 -12.23 22.09 7.71
C ALA A 217 -13.05 21.57 8.91
N LYS A 218 -13.41 20.29 8.91
CA LYS A 218 -14.11 19.66 10.03
C LYS A 218 -13.28 19.72 11.31
N ARG A 219 -11.99 19.38 11.23
CA ARG A 219 -11.07 19.47 12.38
C ARG A 219 -11.05 20.88 12.97
N GLU A 220 -10.81 21.89 12.16
CA GLU A 220 -10.76 23.29 12.59
C GLU A 220 -12.09 23.78 13.18
N LEU A 221 -13.21 23.36 12.61
CA LEU A 221 -14.55 23.69 13.12
C LEU A 221 -14.82 23.02 14.48
N SER A 222 -14.40 21.77 14.67
CA SER A 222 -14.57 21.03 15.93
C SER A 222 -13.71 21.59 17.05
N PHE A 223 -12.46 22.02 16.76
CA PHE A 223 -11.61 22.71 17.76
C PHE A 223 -12.17 24.05 18.21
N GLY A 224 -13.02 24.70 17.42
CA GLY A 224 -13.80 25.89 17.80
C GLY A 224 -13.02 27.18 18.04
N ALA A 225 -11.70 27.18 17.87
CA ALA A 225 -10.84 28.34 18.13
C ALA A 225 -10.99 29.45 17.09
N LEU A 226 -11.23 29.09 15.82
CA LEU A 226 -11.30 30.01 14.69
C LEU A 226 -12.74 30.25 14.25
N THR A 227 -13.01 31.44 13.71
CA THR A 227 -14.26 31.73 13.00
C THR A 227 -14.31 31.02 11.65
N VAL A 228 -15.51 30.82 11.09
CA VAL A 228 -15.67 30.22 9.74
C VAL A 228 -14.91 31.01 8.68
N LYS A 229 -14.82 32.34 8.81
CA LYS A 229 -14.06 33.20 7.93
C LYS A 229 -12.56 32.94 8.02
N GLU A 230 -12.02 32.84 9.23
CA GLU A 230 -10.59 32.54 9.45
C GLU A 230 -10.22 31.14 8.95
N ILE A 231 -11.08 30.15 9.16
CA ILE A 231 -10.90 28.80 8.62
C ILE A 231 -10.87 28.82 7.08
N ALA A 232 -11.78 29.55 6.45
CA ALA A 232 -11.79 29.70 4.99
C ALA A 232 -10.44 30.22 4.46
N PHE A 233 -9.91 31.29 5.05
CA PHE A 233 -8.61 31.85 4.63
C PHE A 233 -7.45 30.90 4.96
N LYS A 234 -7.45 30.25 6.11
CA LYS A 234 -6.46 29.23 6.49
C LYS A 234 -6.39 28.08 5.49
N LEU A 235 -7.53 27.67 4.93
CA LEU A 235 -7.64 26.62 3.90
C LEU A 235 -7.45 27.13 2.48
N GLY A 236 -6.95 28.36 2.30
CA GLY A 236 -6.62 28.93 1.01
C GLY A 236 -7.85 29.27 0.15
N PHE A 237 -8.97 29.64 0.76
CA PHE A 237 -10.12 30.21 0.07
C PHE A 237 -10.05 31.74 0.15
N ASN A 238 -10.22 32.40 -0.98
CA ASN A 238 -10.22 33.86 -1.04
C ASN A 238 -11.54 34.48 -0.56
N ASP A 239 -12.59 33.68 -0.40
CA ASP A 239 -13.94 34.15 -0.04
C ASP A 239 -14.62 33.14 0.89
N ALA A 240 -15.08 33.63 2.05
CA ALA A 240 -15.73 32.79 3.06
C ALA A 240 -17.11 32.27 2.62
N SER A 241 -17.82 32.99 1.75
CA SER A 241 -19.12 32.55 1.21
C SER A 241 -18.91 31.41 0.22
N TYR A 242 -17.82 31.48 -0.59
CA TYR A 242 -17.44 30.38 -1.46
C TYR A 242 -17.04 29.13 -0.66
N PHE A 243 -16.25 29.26 0.41
CA PHE A 243 -15.95 28.17 1.33
C PHE A 243 -17.22 27.57 1.94
N SER A 244 -18.15 28.39 2.40
CA SER A 244 -19.40 27.89 3.01
C SER A 244 -20.23 27.08 2.01
N ARG A 245 -20.33 27.52 0.76
CA ARG A 245 -20.98 26.77 -0.33
C ARG A 245 -20.23 25.48 -0.65
N PHE A 246 -18.90 25.51 -0.71
CA PHE A 246 -18.06 24.34 -0.92
C PHE A 246 -18.26 23.32 0.21
N PHE A 247 -18.19 23.73 1.46
CA PHE A 247 -18.38 22.87 2.62
C PHE A 247 -19.78 22.23 2.60
N LYS A 248 -20.83 23.04 2.41
CA LYS A 248 -22.22 22.54 2.33
C LYS A 248 -22.40 21.54 1.18
N LYS A 249 -21.80 21.80 0.02
CA LYS A 249 -21.87 20.88 -1.13
C LYS A 249 -21.30 19.50 -0.81
N HIS A 250 -20.23 19.42 -0.03
CA HIS A 250 -19.52 18.18 0.25
C HIS A 250 -19.97 17.47 1.55
N THR A 251 -20.60 18.20 2.48
CA THR A 251 -21.03 17.65 3.78
C THR A 251 -22.54 17.62 3.98
N GLY A 252 -23.29 18.30 3.13
CA GLY A 252 -24.73 18.52 3.29
C GLY A 252 -25.10 19.63 4.28
N GLN A 253 -24.15 20.14 5.07
CA GLN A 253 -24.42 21.09 6.18
C GLN A 253 -23.60 22.38 6.04
N ASN A 254 -24.12 23.49 6.58
CA ASN A 254 -23.34 24.71 6.66
C ASN A 254 -22.24 24.61 7.72
N PRO A 255 -21.07 25.28 7.53
CA PRO A 255 -19.98 25.27 8.52
C PRO A 255 -20.38 25.74 9.90
N ASP A 256 -21.18 26.81 10.02
CA ASP A 256 -21.67 27.32 11.30
C ASP A 256 -22.57 26.32 12.02
N TYR A 257 -23.44 25.64 11.29
CA TYR A 257 -24.29 24.58 11.85
C TYR A 257 -23.46 23.40 12.34
N PHE A 258 -22.47 22.95 11.55
CA PHE A 258 -21.54 21.90 11.94
C PHE A 258 -20.78 22.26 13.23
N LYS A 259 -20.21 23.48 13.29
CA LYS A 259 -19.45 23.98 14.44
C LYS A 259 -20.28 24.02 15.73
N ASN A 260 -21.55 24.37 15.64
CA ASN A 260 -22.42 24.50 16.82
C ASN A 260 -22.95 23.13 17.33
N ASN A 261 -23.04 22.12 16.46
CA ASN A 261 -23.51 20.78 16.84
C ASN A 261 -22.41 19.87 17.40
N GLU A 262 -21.16 20.09 17.01
CA GLU A 262 -20.00 19.35 17.55
C GLU A 262 -19.59 19.81 18.98
N LYS A 263 -20.12 20.96 19.46
CA LYS A 263 -19.89 21.48 20.81
C LYS A 263 -20.86 20.94 21.87
N ARG A 264 -21.76 20.02 21.48
CA ARG A 264 -22.68 19.31 22.37
C ARG A 264 -22.20 17.90 22.63
#